data_0703b76e0dbbd8ad22fc43cc83dc3251
#
_entry.id   0703b76e0dbbd8ad22fc43cc83dc3251
#
_cell.length_a   1.000
_cell.length_b   1.000
_cell.length_c   1.000
_cell.angle_alpha   90.00
_cell.angle_beta   90.00
_cell.angle_gamma   90.00
#
_symmetry.space_group_name_H-M   'P 1'
#
loop_
_entity.id
_entity.type
_entity.pdbx_description
1 polymer ?
#
loop_
_entity_poly.entity_id
_entity_poly.type
_entity_poly.pdbx_seq_one_letter_code
_entity_poly.pdbx_strand_id
1 'polypeptide(L)'
;PSSLSGGQQQRIAIARGLAMDPDVLLFDEPTSALDPEMVGEVLAVMQDLAKSGMTMVIVTHEMGFAKEVADRVIFMDGGVIVEEGSPDQLFDLTKEERTKDFLSKVL
;
A
#
# COMPACT_ATOMS: atom_id res chain seq x y z
N PRO A 1 -8.36 18.65 12.12
CA PRO A 1 -9.45 19.59 11.85
C PRO A 1 -10.59 18.95 11.08
N SER A 2 -11.81 19.21 11.54
CA SER A 2 -13.02 18.59 10.98
C SER A 2 -13.39 19.13 9.59
N SER A 3 -12.81 20.27 9.20
CA SER A 3 -13.06 20.88 7.90
C SER A 3 -12.21 20.32 6.76
N LEU A 4 -11.25 19.45 7.08
CA LEU A 4 -10.36 18.86 6.08
C LEU A 4 -10.98 17.62 5.47
N SER A 5 -10.69 17.37 4.18
CA SER A 5 -11.07 16.13 3.51
C SER A 5 -10.31 14.94 4.12
N GLY A 6 -10.82 13.72 3.88
CA GLY A 6 -10.14 12.50 4.31
C GLY A 6 -8.71 12.40 3.77
N GLY A 7 -8.50 12.79 2.49
CA GLY A 7 -7.17 12.79 1.89
C GLY A 7 -6.22 13.78 2.54
N GLN A 8 -6.72 14.98 2.86
CA GLN A 8 -5.92 15.99 3.55
C GLN A 8 -5.55 15.54 4.96
N GLN A 9 -6.50 14.93 5.68
CA GLN A 9 -6.24 14.38 7.02
C GLN A 9 -5.20 13.28 6.96
N GLN A 10 -5.25 12.43 5.95
CA GLN A 10 -4.29 11.35 5.78
C GLN A 10 -2.89 11.90 5.48
N ARG A 11 -2.78 12.92 4.64
CA ARG A 11 -1.49 13.55 4.36
C ARG A 11 -0.88 14.22 5.59
N ILE A 12 -1.71 14.81 6.44
CA ILE A 12 -1.26 15.39 7.71
C ILE A 12 -0.75 14.28 8.63
N ALA A 13 -1.45 13.15 8.70
CA ALA A 13 -1.02 12.01 9.51
C ALA A 13 0.33 11.47 9.04
N ILE A 14 0.55 11.40 7.73
CA ILE A 14 1.83 10.99 7.17
C ILE A 14 2.92 11.98 7.56
N ALA A 15 2.65 13.28 7.44
CA ALA A 15 3.62 14.32 7.81
C ALA A 15 4.00 14.24 9.28
N ARG A 16 3.03 13.98 10.16
CA ARG A 16 3.28 13.80 11.60
C ARG A 16 4.16 12.59 11.87
N GLY A 17 3.90 11.48 11.16
CA GLY A 17 4.73 10.29 11.26
C GLY A 17 6.18 10.58 10.85
N LEU A 18 6.36 11.31 9.76
CA LEU A 18 7.69 11.69 9.27
C LEU A 18 8.43 12.62 10.24
N ALA A 19 7.70 13.51 10.91
CA ALA A 19 8.29 14.44 11.87
C ALA A 19 8.96 13.74 13.04
N MET A 20 8.61 12.49 13.32
CA MET A 20 9.23 11.66 14.35
C MET A 20 10.55 11.04 13.89
N ASP A 21 10.94 11.25 12.64
CA ASP A 21 12.15 10.70 12.02
C ASP A 21 12.24 9.17 12.18
N PRO A 22 11.23 8.43 11.71
CA PRO A 22 11.17 6.99 11.95
C PRO A 22 12.09 6.22 10.99
N ASP A 23 12.54 5.05 11.44
CA ASP A 23 13.27 4.12 10.58
C ASP A 23 12.32 3.39 9.62
N VAL A 24 11.09 3.11 10.08
CA VAL A 24 10.07 2.39 9.31
C VAL A 24 8.72 3.06 9.49
N LEU A 25 7.98 3.22 8.40
CA LEU A 25 6.59 3.68 8.43
C LEU A 25 5.66 2.51 8.16
N LEU A 26 4.58 2.42 8.94
CA LEU A 26 3.54 1.42 8.76
C LEU A 26 2.27 2.08 8.27
N PHE A 27 1.68 1.54 7.21
CA PHE A 27 0.39 1.99 6.67
C PHE A 27 -0.57 0.82 6.63
N ASP A 28 -1.73 0.96 7.27
CA ASP A 28 -2.78 -0.05 7.28
C ASP A 28 -3.97 0.45 6.49
N GLU A 29 -4.10 -0.01 5.25
CA GLU A 29 -5.16 0.36 4.32
C GLU A 29 -5.38 1.88 4.24
N PRO A 30 -4.36 2.65 3.87
CA PRO A 30 -4.40 4.11 3.99
C PRO A 30 -5.45 4.78 3.11
N THR A 31 -6.01 4.06 2.13
CA THR A 31 -7.00 4.61 1.19
C THR A 31 -8.39 4.02 1.34
N SER A 32 -8.61 3.09 2.29
CA SER A 32 -9.84 2.30 2.36
C SER A 32 -11.11 3.12 2.61
N ALA A 33 -11.00 4.27 3.27
CA ALA A 33 -12.15 5.11 3.60
C ALA A 33 -12.21 6.39 2.77
N LEU A 34 -11.44 6.47 1.70
CA LEU A 34 -11.33 7.69 0.89
C LEU A 34 -12.12 7.60 -0.42
N ASP A 35 -12.57 8.76 -0.91
CA ASP A 35 -13.12 8.88 -2.26
C ASP A 35 -12.05 8.58 -3.30
N PRO A 36 -12.43 8.11 -4.51
CA PRO A 36 -11.46 7.82 -5.57
C PRO A 36 -10.50 8.97 -5.89
N GLU A 37 -11.00 10.22 -5.83
CA GLU A 37 -10.15 11.40 -6.07
C GLU A 37 -9.07 11.54 -5.01
N MET A 38 -9.41 11.26 -3.75
CA MET A 38 -8.48 11.36 -2.62
C MET A 38 -7.47 10.21 -2.62
N VAL A 39 -7.88 9.03 -3.09
CA VAL A 39 -7.00 7.87 -3.18
C VAL A 39 -5.75 8.20 -4.00
N GLY A 40 -5.92 8.80 -5.18
CA GLY A 40 -4.79 9.17 -6.04
C GLY A 40 -3.81 10.11 -5.37
N GLU A 41 -4.31 11.09 -4.62
CA GLU A 41 -3.46 12.06 -3.91
C GLU A 41 -2.62 11.39 -2.83
N VAL A 42 -3.24 10.51 -2.04
CA VAL A 42 -2.53 9.81 -0.96
C VAL A 42 -1.50 8.84 -1.52
N LEU A 43 -1.86 8.09 -2.57
CA LEU A 43 -0.93 7.17 -3.21
C LEU A 43 0.26 7.89 -3.82
N ALA A 44 0.05 9.10 -4.38
CA ALA A 44 1.15 9.88 -4.93
C ALA A 44 2.15 10.28 -3.85
N VAL A 45 1.68 10.68 -2.67
CA VAL A 45 2.55 10.99 -1.54
C VAL A 45 3.36 9.77 -1.13
N MET A 46 2.71 8.61 -1.06
CA MET A 46 3.38 7.36 -0.68
C MET A 46 4.41 6.93 -1.73
N GLN A 47 4.11 7.14 -3.02
CA GLN A 47 5.08 6.88 -4.09
C GLN A 47 6.33 7.74 -3.94
N ASP A 48 6.16 9.02 -3.63
CA ASP A 48 7.28 9.93 -3.43
C ASP A 48 8.14 9.50 -2.24
N LEU A 49 7.51 9.04 -1.16
CA LEU A 49 8.22 8.51 0.01
C LEU A 49 9.02 7.25 -0.36
N ALA A 50 8.44 6.37 -1.15
CA ALA A 50 9.11 5.14 -1.59
C ALA A 50 10.36 5.49 -2.41
N LYS A 51 10.25 6.47 -3.32
CA LYS A 51 11.38 6.92 -4.14
C LYS A 51 12.47 7.58 -3.31
N SER A 52 12.13 8.17 -2.17
CA SER A 52 13.11 8.81 -1.29
C SER A 52 13.95 7.81 -0.49
N GLY A 53 13.62 6.53 -0.56
CA GLY A 53 14.35 5.48 0.16
C GLY A 53 13.77 5.14 1.54
N MET A 54 12.61 5.68 1.89
CA MET A 54 11.96 5.39 3.16
C MET A 54 11.52 3.92 3.19
N THR A 55 11.84 3.22 4.28
CA THR A 55 11.36 1.86 4.49
C THR A 55 9.91 1.90 4.96
N MET A 56 9.03 1.21 4.23
CA MET A 56 7.60 1.21 4.51
C MET A 56 7.03 -0.20 4.45
N VAL A 57 6.10 -0.48 5.36
CA VAL A 57 5.27 -1.68 5.29
C VAL A 57 3.83 -1.21 5.06
N ILE A 58 3.21 -1.68 4.00
CA ILE A 58 1.91 -1.19 3.57
C ILE A 58 0.95 -2.37 3.42
N VAL A 59 -0.17 -2.32 4.14
CA VAL A 59 -1.27 -3.26 3.96
C VAL A 59 -2.28 -2.57 3.05
N THR A 60 -2.57 -3.13 1.89
CA THR A 60 -3.42 -2.47 0.91
C THR A 60 -4.11 -3.45 -0.03
N HIS A 61 -5.27 -3.05 -0.56
CA HIS A 61 -5.95 -3.72 -1.66
C HIS A 61 -5.72 -2.99 -2.99
N GLU A 62 -4.92 -1.93 -2.99
CA GLU A 62 -4.58 -1.16 -4.19
C GLU A 62 -3.48 -1.88 -4.95
N MET A 63 -3.86 -2.84 -5.80
CA MET A 63 -2.91 -3.74 -6.45
C MET A 63 -2.03 -3.04 -7.49
N GLY A 64 -2.57 -2.08 -8.23
CA GLY A 64 -1.78 -1.29 -9.18
C GLY A 64 -0.67 -0.53 -8.49
N PHE A 65 -0.98 0.08 -7.34
CA PHE A 65 0.01 0.78 -6.52
C PHE A 65 1.08 -0.20 -6.01
N ALA A 66 0.65 -1.33 -5.45
CA ALA A 66 1.58 -2.33 -4.93
C ALA A 66 2.53 -2.84 -6.02
N LYS A 67 2.00 -3.13 -7.21
CA LYS A 67 2.81 -3.60 -8.33
C LYS A 67 3.85 -2.58 -8.77
N GLU A 68 3.48 -1.29 -8.74
CA GLU A 68 4.35 -0.21 -9.22
C GLU A 68 5.42 0.18 -8.22
N VAL A 69 5.12 0.17 -6.93
CA VAL A 69 5.99 0.78 -5.89
C VAL A 69 6.71 -0.23 -5.02
N ALA A 70 6.18 -1.42 -4.82
CA ALA A 70 6.73 -2.37 -3.86
C ALA A 70 8.03 -2.99 -4.36
N ASP A 71 8.97 -3.19 -3.45
CA ASP A 71 10.17 -4.00 -3.72
C ASP A 71 9.87 -5.47 -3.43
N ARG A 72 8.96 -5.71 -2.49
CA ARG A 72 8.56 -7.05 -2.08
C ARG A 72 7.08 -7.05 -1.76
N VAL A 73 6.37 -8.08 -2.21
CA VAL A 73 4.94 -8.24 -1.98
C VAL A 73 4.69 -9.54 -1.24
N ILE A 74 3.80 -9.48 -0.26
CA ILE A 74 3.42 -10.63 0.56
C ILE A 74 1.91 -10.77 0.48
N PHE A 75 1.44 -11.94 0.02
CA PHE A 75 0.02 -12.25 0.04
C PHE A 75 -0.30 -13.08 1.27
N MET A 76 -1.27 -12.61 2.06
CA MET A 76 -1.71 -13.30 3.28
C MET A 76 -3.18 -13.66 3.17
N ASP A 77 -3.53 -14.81 3.72
CA ASP A 77 -4.92 -15.27 3.79
C ASP A 77 -5.08 -16.20 5.00
N GLY A 78 -6.15 -15.99 5.76
CA GLY A 78 -6.42 -16.80 6.94
C GLY A 78 -5.33 -16.70 8.02
N GLY A 79 -4.66 -15.55 8.11
CA GLY A 79 -3.63 -15.32 9.12
C GLY A 79 -2.26 -15.94 8.79
N VAL A 80 -2.10 -16.47 7.58
CA VAL A 80 -0.83 -17.08 7.17
C VAL A 80 -0.31 -16.45 5.87
N ILE A 81 1.00 -16.49 5.67
CA ILE A 81 1.62 -16.05 4.42
C ILE A 81 1.42 -17.18 3.40
N VAL A 82 0.74 -16.84 2.30
CA VAL A 82 0.48 -17.78 1.21
C VAL A 82 1.63 -17.76 0.20
N GLU A 83 2.06 -16.56 -0.16
CA GLU A 83 3.10 -16.38 -1.16
C GLU A 83 3.81 -15.06 -0.94
N GLU A 84 5.11 -14.99 -1.24
CA GLU A 84 5.84 -13.73 -1.23
C GLU A 84 6.88 -13.71 -2.35
N GLY A 85 7.22 -12.51 -2.81
CA GLY A 85 8.22 -12.34 -3.85
C GLY A 85 8.26 -10.92 -4.37
N SER A 86 8.96 -10.72 -5.48
CA SER A 86 8.93 -9.43 -6.17
C SER A 86 7.54 -9.19 -6.75
N PRO A 87 7.19 -7.94 -7.09
CA PRO A 87 5.92 -7.66 -7.74
C PRO A 87 5.69 -8.50 -8.99
N ASP A 88 6.69 -8.66 -9.85
CA ASP A 88 6.56 -9.46 -11.07
C ASP A 88 6.27 -10.92 -10.75
N GLN A 89 6.96 -11.49 -9.76
CA GLN A 89 6.75 -12.88 -9.37
C GLN A 89 5.35 -13.11 -8.82
N LEU A 90 4.86 -12.20 -8.00
CA LEU A 90 3.58 -12.40 -7.33
C LEU A 90 2.40 -12.07 -8.23
N PHE A 91 2.47 -11.00 -9.03
CA PHE A 91 1.35 -10.56 -9.86
C PHE A 91 1.30 -11.26 -11.22
N ASP A 92 2.44 -11.49 -11.84
CA ASP A 92 2.49 -12.02 -13.21
C ASP A 92 2.82 -13.51 -13.28
N LEU A 93 3.56 -14.02 -12.30
CA LEU A 93 4.08 -15.39 -12.30
C LEU A 93 3.71 -16.18 -11.05
N THR A 94 2.60 -15.82 -10.42
CA THR A 94 2.17 -16.48 -9.17
C THR A 94 1.98 -17.98 -9.38
N LYS A 95 2.38 -18.76 -8.38
CA LYS A 95 2.29 -20.22 -8.40
C LYS A 95 1.14 -20.75 -7.56
N GLU A 96 0.63 -19.94 -6.62
CA GLU A 96 -0.39 -20.38 -5.67
C GLU A 96 -1.79 -20.10 -6.21
N GLU A 97 -2.66 -21.11 -6.19
CA GLU A 97 -4.03 -20.93 -6.65
C GLU A 97 -4.81 -19.89 -5.85
N ARG A 98 -4.57 -19.79 -4.54
CA ARG A 98 -5.22 -18.80 -3.69
C ARG A 98 -4.85 -17.38 -4.12
N THR A 99 -3.58 -17.15 -4.47
CA THR A 99 -3.11 -15.86 -4.98
C THR A 99 -3.75 -15.55 -6.33
N LYS A 100 -3.80 -16.51 -7.23
CA LYS A 100 -4.44 -16.35 -8.55
C LYS A 100 -5.91 -15.99 -8.41
N ASP A 101 -6.63 -16.68 -7.53
CA ASP A 101 -8.04 -16.42 -7.28
C ASP A 101 -8.25 -15.00 -6.73
N PHE A 102 -7.46 -14.60 -5.76
CA PHE A 102 -7.52 -13.26 -5.20
C PHE A 102 -7.27 -12.19 -6.27
N LEU A 103 -6.20 -12.34 -7.05
CA LEU A 103 -5.84 -11.35 -8.07
C LEU A 103 -6.91 -11.26 -9.16
N SER A 104 -7.56 -12.36 -9.51
CA SER A 104 -8.64 -12.35 -10.49
C SER A 104 -9.84 -11.52 -10.07
N LYS A 105 -10.03 -11.32 -8.75
CA LYS A 105 -11.14 -10.57 -8.20
C LYS A 105 -10.85 -9.08 -8.03
N VAL A 106 -9.58 -8.71 -7.90
CA VAL A 106 -9.20 -7.33 -7.59
C VAL A 106 -8.47 -6.61 -8.73
N LEU A 107 -8.09 -7.32 -9.78
CA LEU A 107 -7.44 -6.73 -10.95
C LEU A 107 -8.39 -6.52 -12.10
#